data_2fbbf98b7b36cae3b7b59286604f13e5
#
_entry.id   2fbbf98b7b36cae3b7b59286604f13e5
#
_cell.length_a   1.000
_cell.length_b   1.000
_cell.length_c   1.000
_cell.angle_alpha   90.00
_cell.angle_beta   90.00
_cell.angle_gamma   90.00
#
_symmetry.space_group_name_H-M   'P 1'
#
loop_
_entity.id
_entity.type
_entity.pdbx_description
1 polymer ?
#
loop_
_entity_poly.entity_id
_entity_poly.type
_entity_poly.pdbx_seq_one_letter_code
_entity_poly.pdbx_strand_id
1 'polypeptide(L)'
;MLRENIADLMAFMVVAEEKSFTKAARKLNISQSALSHSIKNLEERLHLQLLRRTTRSVATTDIGERLLELYTPHLVEMESELKNLCETIDHPSGTIRITAPDYAAKAILWPKLYPLLAKYPDIHLEISIDYALTDIVAERFDAGVRLGEQVEKDMIALKIGPDLRMAAVASPQYLENHSIPETPRDLLEHQCINLRLPTSGGFYVWEFEENGHECKIRVEGQLSFNTIDQALDAAEAGFGIAYTTEDAVVERVESGRLKRILENYCPPFPGYYLYYPTRRQHTAAFQLVIDCLRYKAL
;
A
#
# COMPACT_ATOMS: atom_id res chain seq x y z
N MET A 1 -10.99 -33.71 -13.41
CA MET A 1 -9.88 -34.64 -13.78
C MET A 1 -8.51 -34.21 -13.24
N LEU A 2 -7.89 -33.07 -13.62
CA LEU A 2 -6.55 -32.68 -13.10
C LEU A 2 -6.53 -32.44 -11.59
N ARG A 3 -7.53 -31.70 -11.06
CA ARG A 3 -7.62 -31.30 -9.65
C ARG A 3 -7.70 -32.47 -8.66
N GLU A 4 -8.28 -33.57 -9.08
CA GLU A 4 -8.47 -34.78 -8.24
C GLU A 4 -7.27 -35.73 -8.30
N ASN A 5 -6.40 -35.57 -9.31
CA ASN A 5 -5.30 -36.48 -9.57
C ASN A 5 -3.93 -36.01 -9.05
N ILE A 6 -3.74 -34.71 -8.75
CA ILE A 6 -2.42 -34.17 -8.38
C ILE A 6 -1.86 -34.84 -7.13
N ALA A 7 -2.66 -34.95 -6.05
CA ALA A 7 -2.20 -35.57 -4.82
C ALA A 7 -1.87 -37.06 -5.00
N ASP A 8 -2.68 -37.78 -5.79
CA ASP A 8 -2.46 -39.19 -6.07
C ASP A 8 -1.31 -39.42 -7.03
N LEU A 9 -1.06 -38.50 -7.99
CA LEU A 9 0.13 -38.50 -8.85
C LEU A 9 1.41 -38.27 -8.03
N MET A 10 1.40 -37.34 -7.09
CA MET A 10 2.54 -37.15 -6.18
C MET A 10 2.79 -38.39 -5.34
N ALA A 11 1.73 -39.01 -4.82
CA ALA A 11 1.82 -40.26 -4.08
C ALA A 11 2.39 -41.41 -4.95
N PHE A 12 1.98 -41.50 -6.22
CA PHE A 12 2.52 -42.46 -7.18
C PHE A 12 4.03 -42.24 -7.45
N MET A 13 4.47 -41.00 -7.63
CA MET A 13 5.89 -40.66 -7.83
C MET A 13 6.73 -41.13 -6.65
N VAL A 14 6.31 -40.85 -5.42
CA VAL A 14 7.05 -41.30 -4.23
C VAL A 14 7.11 -42.83 -4.12
N VAL A 15 6.02 -43.54 -4.47
CA VAL A 15 6.04 -45.03 -4.49
C VAL A 15 7.00 -45.56 -5.56
N ALA A 16 7.01 -44.95 -6.72
CA ALA A 16 7.92 -45.34 -7.82
C ALA A 16 9.39 -45.12 -7.45
N GLU A 17 9.72 -43.98 -6.84
CA GLU A 17 11.04 -43.64 -6.34
C GLU A 17 11.52 -44.64 -5.26
N GLU A 18 10.71 -44.82 -4.23
CA GLU A 18 11.04 -45.65 -3.06
C GLU A 18 10.96 -47.16 -3.35
N LYS A 19 10.31 -47.57 -4.44
CA LYS A 19 10.04 -48.97 -4.81
C LYS A 19 9.42 -49.80 -3.66
N SER A 20 8.78 -49.11 -2.72
CA SER A 20 8.23 -49.66 -1.48
C SER A 20 7.08 -48.82 -0.93
N PHE A 21 5.90 -49.42 -0.80
CA PHE A 21 4.76 -48.75 -0.17
C PHE A 21 5.03 -48.34 1.28
N THR A 22 5.77 -49.18 2.03
CA THR A 22 6.08 -48.90 3.44
C THR A 22 7.00 -47.67 3.60
N LYS A 23 8.05 -47.58 2.74
CA LYS A 23 8.96 -46.44 2.76
C LYS A 23 8.27 -45.19 2.26
N ALA A 24 7.54 -45.28 1.16
CA ALA A 24 6.78 -44.17 0.60
C ALA A 24 5.71 -43.61 1.59
N ALA A 25 5.00 -44.50 2.27
CA ALA A 25 4.02 -44.10 3.29
C ALA A 25 4.67 -43.31 4.45
N ARG A 26 5.85 -43.74 4.89
CA ARG A 26 6.65 -43.00 5.88
C ARG A 26 7.06 -41.62 5.39
N LYS A 27 7.58 -41.53 4.15
CA LYS A 27 8.02 -40.28 3.52
C LYS A 27 6.88 -39.29 3.37
N LEU A 28 5.67 -39.78 3.08
CA LEU A 28 4.45 -38.99 2.94
C LEU A 28 3.68 -38.75 4.27
N ASN A 29 4.16 -39.35 5.38
CA ASN A 29 3.51 -39.27 6.69
C ASN A 29 2.03 -39.70 6.69
N ILE A 30 1.72 -40.78 5.95
CA ILE A 30 0.41 -41.40 5.86
C ILE A 30 0.47 -42.92 6.14
N SER A 31 -0.71 -43.57 6.34
CA SER A 31 -0.71 -45.02 6.47
C SER A 31 -0.47 -45.71 5.12
N GLN A 32 0.14 -46.90 5.16
CA GLN A 32 0.34 -47.71 3.96
C GLN A 32 -0.98 -48.10 3.28
N SER A 33 -2.03 -48.30 4.04
CA SER A 33 -3.37 -48.57 3.52
C SER A 33 -3.97 -47.40 2.78
N ALA A 34 -3.83 -46.19 3.33
CA ALA A 34 -4.28 -44.97 2.66
C ALA A 34 -3.51 -44.73 1.36
N LEU A 35 -2.17 -44.87 1.37
CA LEU A 35 -1.34 -44.75 0.18
C LEU A 35 -1.74 -45.80 -0.90
N SER A 36 -1.97 -47.05 -0.50
CA SER A 36 -2.40 -48.09 -1.43
C SER A 36 -3.76 -47.79 -2.06
N HIS A 37 -4.69 -47.21 -1.28
CA HIS A 37 -6.01 -46.80 -1.75
C HIS A 37 -5.90 -45.61 -2.73
N SER A 38 -5.08 -44.63 -2.42
CA SER A 38 -4.82 -43.47 -3.29
C SER A 38 -4.30 -43.90 -4.68
N ILE A 39 -3.29 -44.79 -4.71
CA ILE A 39 -2.76 -45.32 -5.98
C ILE A 39 -3.82 -46.13 -6.75
N LYS A 40 -4.59 -46.98 -6.05
CA LYS A 40 -5.66 -47.76 -6.67
C LYS A 40 -6.71 -46.85 -7.31
N ASN A 41 -7.15 -45.80 -6.60
CA ASN A 41 -8.11 -44.82 -7.11
C ASN A 41 -7.58 -44.11 -8.33
N LEU A 42 -6.28 -43.73 -8.36
CA LEU A 42 -5.63 -43.13 -9.52
C LEU A 42 -5.65 -44.05 -10.73
N GLU A 43 -5.25 -45.34 -10.54
CA GLU A 43 -5.25 -46.36 -11.61
C GLU A 43 -6.67 -46.59 -12.16
N GLU A 44 -7.66 -46.66 -11.29
CA GLU A 44 -9.09 -46.84 -11.66
C GLU A 44 -9.63 -45.63 -12.44
N ARG A 45 -9.33 -44.40 -12.00
CA ARG A 45 -9.78 -43.18 -12.69
C ARG A 45 -9.13 -42.96 -14.05
N LEU A 46 -7.86 -43.35 -14.17
CA LEU A 46 -7.11 -43.25 -15.42
C LEU A 46 -7.38 -44.45 -16.34
N HIS A 47 -7.99 -45.51 -15.85
CA HIS A 47 -8.11 -46.82 -16.52
C HIS A 47 -6.76 -47.37 -16.98
N LEU A 48 -5.71 -47.13 -16.18
CA LEU A 48 -4.32 -47.53 -16.47
C LEU A 48 -3.72 -48.22 -15.25
N GLN A 49 -2.94 -49.28 -15.50
CA GLN A 49 -2.13 -49.88 -14.47
C GLN A 49 -0.76 -49.25 -14.45
N LEU A 50 -0.43 -48.53 -13.38
CA LEU A 50 0.80 -47.75 -13.25
C LEU A 50 1.93 -48.55 -12.53
N LEU A 51 1.53 -49.50 -11.65
CA LEU A 51 2.45 -50.31 -10.86
C LEU A 51 2.21 -51.79 -11.07
N ARG A 52 3.30 -52.59 -11.18
CA ARG A 52 3.33 -54.01 -11.03
C ARG A 52 3.65 -54.36 -9.58
N ARG A 53 2.80 -55.09 -8.93
CA ARG A 53 2.96 -55.49 -7.51
C ARG A 53 3.15 -56.98 -7.40
N THR A 54 4.18 -57.36 -6.67
CA THR A 54 4.35 -58.74 -6.18
C THR A 54 4.37 -58.72 -4.65
N THR A 55 4.37 -59.85 -4.02
CA THR A 55 4.48 -59.96 -2.54
C THR A 55 5.83 -59.45 -2.01
N ARG A 56 6.82 -59.24 -2.87
CA ARG A 56 8.22 -58.86 -2.50
C ARG A 56 8.70 -57.58 -3.13
N SER A 57 8.05 -57.05 -4.17
CA SER A 57 8.56 -55.89 -4.93
C SER A 57 7.46 -55.10 -5.57
N VAL A 58 7.73 -53.79 -5.76
CA VAL A 58 6.90 -52.86 -6.52
C VAL A 58 7.78 -52.30 -7.63
N ALA A 59 7.27 -52.29 -8.85
CA ALA A 59 7.92 -51.71 -10.03
C ALA A 59 6.89 -50.96 -10.86
N THR A 60 7.30 -49.98 -11.60
CA THR A 60 6.51 -49.26 -12.57
C THR A 60 6.18 -50.11 -13.79
N THR A 61 5.04 -49.85 -14.41
CA THR A 61 4.73 -50.33 -15.77
C THR A 61 5.34 -49.37 -16.79
N ASP A 62 5.38 -49.76 -18.07
CA ASP A 62 5.86 -48.91 -19.15
C ASP A 62 5.04 -47.62 -19.25
N ILE A 63 3.71 -47.70 -19.01
CA ILE A 63 2.83 -46.55 -18.94
C ILE A 63 3.12 -45.70 -17.69
N GLY A 64 3.40 -46.34 -16.54
CA GLY A 64 3.81 -45.68 -15.32
C GLY A 64 5.09 -44.88 -15.50
N GLU A 65 6.12 -45.46 -16.18
CA GLU A 65 7.36 -44.74 -16.49
C GLU A 65 7.14 -43.56 -17.40
N ARG A 66 6.37 -43.71 -18.47
CA ARG A 66 6.00 -42.57 -19.34
C ARG A 66 5.25 -41.45 -18.59
N LEU A 67 4.40 -41.83 -17.65
CA LEU A 67 3.68 -40.85 -16.80
C LEU A 67 4.68 -40.11 -15.91
N LEU A 68 5.65 -40.79 -15.31
CA LEU A 68 6.73 -40.17 -14.51
C LEU A 68 7.57 -39.23 -15.34
N GLU A 69 8.05 -39.67 -16.49
CA GLU A 69 8.84 -38.81 -17.40
C GLU A 69 8.13 -37.52 -17.79
N LEU A 70 6.83 -37.63 -18.01
CA LEU A 70 6.02 -36.48 -18.42
C LEU A 70 5.70 -35.48 -17.27
N TYR A 71 5.37 -35.99 -16.09
CA TYR A 71 4.84 -35.14 -15.01
C TYR A 71 5.88 -34.76 -13.97
N THR A 72 6.92 -35.57 -13.72
CA THR A 72 7.94 -35.27 -12.71
C THR A 72 8.63 -33.93 -12.91
N PRO A 73 9.09 -33.55 -14.12
CA PRO A 73 9.72 -32.25 -14.32
C PRO A 73 8.82 -31.10 -13.93
N HIS A 74 7.56 -31.14 -14.33
CA HIS A 74 6.60 -30.07 -14.05
C HIS A 74 6.24 -29.96 -12.57
N LEU A 75 6.11 -31.08 -11.86
CA LEU A 75 5.81 -31.07 -10.42
C LEU A 75 7.01 -30.58 -9.60
N VAL A 76 8.22 -30.95 -9.99
CA VAL A 76 9.47 -30.45 -9.35
C VAL A 76 9.64 -28.95 -9.60
N GLU A 77 9.35 -28.47 -10.80
CA GLU A 77 9.37 -27.04 -11.13
C GLU A 77 8.37 -26.25 -10.29
N MET A 78 7.12 -26.75 -10.21
CA MET A 78 6.09 -26.13 -9.35
C MET A 78 6.49 -26.10 -7.87
N GLU A 79 7.09 -27.18 -7.34
CA GLU A 79 7.56 -27.25 -5.96
C GLU A 79 8.73 -26.28 -5.73
N SER A 80 9.64 -26.15 -6.69
CA SER A 80 10.74 -25.20 -6.65
C SER A 80 10.23 -23.78 -6.66
N GLU A 81 9.29 -23.44 -7.53
CA GLU A 81 8.68 -22.11 -7.58
C GLU A 81 7.92 -21.77 -6.28
N LEU A 82 7.15 -22.70 -5.73
CA LEU A 82 6.51 -22.52 -4.43
C LEU A 82 7.53 -22.29 -3.31
N LYS A 83 8.63 -23.03 -3.32
CA LYS A 83 9.71 -22.87 -2.36
C LYS A 83 10.39 -21.51 -2.50
N ASN A 84 10.69 -21.06 -3.73
CA ASN A 84 11.24 -19.75 -4.02
C ASN A 84 10.30 -18.64 -3.50
N LEU A 85 8.98 -18.78 -3.71
CA LEU A 85 7.98 -17.85 -3.16
C LEU A 85 7.97 -17.82 -1.63
N CYS A 86 8.22 -18.96 -0.97
CA CYS A 86 8.30 -19.04 0.48
C CYS A 86 9.64 -18.51 1.02
N GLU A 87 10.76 -18.72 0.32
CA GLU A 87 12.09 -18.22 0.69
C GLU A 87 12.22 -16.70 0.55
N THR A 88 11.32 -16.05 -0.20
CA THR A 88 11.20 -14.57 -0.25
C THR A 88 10.87 -13.95 1.12
N ILE A 89 10.53 -14.76 2.13
CA ILE A 89 10.28 -14.30 3.52
C ILE A 89 11.58 -13.82 4.19
N ASP A 90 12.73 -14.43 3.90
CA ASP A 90 14.02 -14.07 4.50
C ASP A 90 14.75 -12.90 3.79
N HIS A 91 14.37 -12.60 2.54
CA HIS A 91 14.88 -11.48 1.76
C HIS A 91 13.72 -10.58 1.30
N PRO A 92 13.42 -9.50 2.04
CA PRO A 92 12.35 -8.58 1.70
C PRO A 92 12.55 -8.01 0.29
N SER A 93 11.63 -8.31 -0.62
CA SER A 93 11.70 -7.92 -2.02
C SER A 93 10.30 -7.64 -2.59
N GLY A 94 10.25 -7.05 -3.77
CA GLY A 94 9.02 -6.80 -4.51
C GLY A 94 8.65 -5.32 -4.61
N THR A 95 7.59 -5.03 -5.37
CA THR A 95 7.13 -3.65 -5.61
C THR A 95 6.05 -3.29 -4.61
N ILE A 96 6.20 -2.12 -3.99
CA ILE A 96 5.23 -1.51 -3.07
C ILE A 96 4.72 -0.23 -3.72
N ARG A 97 3.41 -0.15 -3.93
CA ARG A 97 2.73 0.96 -4.58
C ARG A 97 1.93 1.75 -3.56
N ILE A 98 2.24 3.04 -3.41
CA ILE A 98 1.58 3.94 -2.44
C ILE A 98 1.01 5.14 -3.18
N THR A 99 -0.26 5.49 -2.93
CA THR A 99 -0.83 6.78 -3.37
C THR A 99 -0.77 7.78 -2.22
N ALA A 100 -0.34 9.02 -2.50
CA ALA A 100 -0.19 10.05 -1.48
C ALA A 100 -0.33 11.46 -2.07
N PRO A 101 -0.73 12.48 -1.27
CA PRO A 101 -0.52 13.87 -1.63
C PRO A 101 0.97 14.18 -1.76
N ASP A 102 1.32 15.15 -2.61
CA ASP A 102 2.72 15.55 -2.89
C ASP A 102 3.50 15.91 -1.62
N TYR A 103 2.89 16.70 -0.74
CA TYR A 103 3.53 17.09 0.51
C TYR A 103 3.83 15.88 1.41
N ALA A 104 2.87 14.98 1.60
CA ALA A 104 3.09 13.76 2.39
C ALA A 104 4.18 12.86 1.79
N ALA A 105 4.22 12.76 0.46
CA ALA A 105 5.26 12.02 -0.24
C ALA A 105 6.65 12.62 0.00
N LYS A 106 6.77 13.95 -0.12
CA LYS A 106 8.04 14.70 0.02
C LYS A 106 8.52 14.78 1.46
N ALA A 107 7.63 15.15 2.39
CA ALA A 107 8.00 15.47 3.77
C ALA A 107 7.96 14.29 4.75
N ILE A 108 7.18 13.24 4.45
CA ILE A 108 7.00 12.11 5.36
C ILE A 108 7.50 10.80 4.76
N LEU A 109 7.00 10.41 3.55
CA LEU A 109 7.34 9.12 2.98
C LEU A 109 8.82 9.05 2.58
N TRP A 110 9.27 9.98 1.76
CA TRP A 110 10.63 9.95 1.24
C TRP A 110 11.71 9.97 2.33
N PRO A 111 11.69 10.90 3.32
CA PRO A 111 12.73 10.94 4.36
C PRO A 111 12.80 9.68 5.22
N LYS A 112 11.68 8.98 5.40
CA LYS A 112 11.64 7.73 6.17
C LYS A 112 12.01 6.51 5.33
N LEU A 113 11.64 6.49 4.05
CA LEU A 113 11.78 5.29 3.22
C LEU A 113 13.11 5.21 2.47
N TYR A 114 13.78 6.33 2.11
CA TYR A 114 15.04 6.24 1.38
C TYR A 114 16.14 5.45 2.14
N PRO A 115 16.28 5.52 3.49
CA PRO A 115 17.26 4.71 4.19
C PRO A 115 16.90 3.22 4.18
N LEU A 116 15.59 2.91 4.20
CA LEU A 116 15.11 1.54 4.08
C LEU A 116 15.46 0.95 2.72
N LEU A 117 15.20 1.69 1.63
CA LEU A 117 15.49 1.27 0.26
C LEU A 117 16.98 1.08 0.02
N ALA A 118 17.83 1.94 0.61
CA ALA A 118 19.28 1.77 0.55
C ALA A 118 19.76 0.47 1.22
N LYS A 119 19.05 0.02 2.26
CA LYS A 119 19.36 -1.23 2.96
C LYS A 119 18.81 -2.49 2.26
N TYR A 120 17.68 -2.35 1.54
CA TYR A 120 16.99 -3.46 0.88
C TYR A 120 16.80 -3.14 -0.62
N PRO A 121 17.83 -3.34 -1.46
CA PRO A 121 17.82 -2.95 -2.87
C PRO A 121 16.79 -3.70 -3.72
N ASP A 122 16.30 -4.85 -3.26
CA ASP A 122 15.29 -5.65 -3.94
C ASP A 122 13.84 -5.17 -3.66
N ILE A 123 13.68 -4.14 -2.82
CA ILE A 123 12.39 -3.46 -2.61
C ILE A 123 12.29 -2.32 -3.62
N HIS A 124 11.26 -2.37 -4.46
CA HIS A 124 10.91 -1.31 -5.39
C HIS A 124 9.74 -0.49 -4.83
N LEU A 125 9.88 0.84 -4.77
CA LEU A 125 8.85 1.74 -4.29
C LEU A 125 8.29 2.58 -5.45
N GLU A 126 6.97 2.54 -5.62
CA GLU A 126 6.22 3.39 -6.53
C GLU A 126 5.31 4.31 -5.72
N ILE A 127 5.53 5.63 -5.81
CA ILE A 127 4.66 6.63 -5.17
C ILE A 127 3.90 7.37 -6.27
N SER A 128 2.59 7.23 -6.26
CA SER A 128 1.68 7.98 -7.13
C SER A 128 1.15 9.20 -6.40
N ILE A 129 1.41 10.39 -6.98
CA ILE A 129 0.92 11.63 -6.39
C ILE A 129 -0.51 11.86 -6.83
N ASP A 130 -1.42 11.80 -5.86
CA ASP A 130 -2.85 12.05 -6.09
C ASP A 130 -3.50 12.58 -4.80
N TYR A 131 -4.40 13.55 -4.97
CA TYR A 131 -5.24 14.10 -3.89
C TYR A 131 -6.63 13.47 -3.82
N ALA A 132 -6.99 12.67 -4.83
CA ALA A 132 -8.28 11.99 -4.85
C ALA A 132 -8.36 10.90 -3.78
N LEU A 133 -9.56 10.67 -3.26
CA LEU A 133 -9.87 9.47 -2.49
C LEU A 133 -9.98 8.29 -3.47
N THR A 134 -8.87 7.62 -3.66
CA THR A 134 -8.72 6.53 -4.61
C THR A 134 -9.08 5.21 -3.95
N ASP A 135 -9.88 4.37 -4.62
CA ASP A 135 -10.05 2.97 -4.22
C ASP A 135 -8.72 2.23 -4.46
N ILE A 136 -7.93 2.11 -3.38
CA ILE A 136 -6.58 1.52 -3.44
C ILE A 136 -6.61 0.05 -3.87
N VAL A 137 -7.72 -0.66 -3.65
CA VAL A 137 -7.85 -2.07 -4.04
C VAL A 137 -8.10 -2.19 -5.54
N ALA A 138 -9.03 -1.39 -6.07
CA ALA A 138 -9.35 -1.37 -7.50
C ALA A 138 -8.15 -0.92 -8.34
N GLU A 139 -7.41 0.11 -7.88
CA GLU A 139 -6.25 0.68 -8.56
C GLU A 139 -4.93 -0.07 -8.25
N ARG A 140 -5.00 -1.17 -7.47
CA ARG A 140 -3.87 -2.04 -7.13
C ARG A 140 -2.74 -1.35 -6.39
N PHE A 141 -3.06 -0.40 -5.51
CA PHE A 141 -2.13 0.12 -4.53
C PHE A 141 -2.06 -0.79 -3.31
N ASP A 142 -0.89 -0.86 -2.67
CA ASP A 142 -0.71 -1.58 -1.41
C ASP A 142 -1.18 -0.75 -0.22
N ALA A 143 -1.03 0.58 -0.32
CA ALA A 143 -1.48 1.53 0.69
C ALA A 143 -1.78 2.89 0.07
N GLY A 144 -2.51 3.71 0.83
CA GLY A 144 -2.68 5.13 0.56
C GLY A 144 -2.28 5.97 1.77
N VAL A 145 -1.96 7.24 1.55
CA VAL A 145 -1.70 8.23 2.59
C VAL A 145 -2.71 9.34 2.48
N ARG A 146 -3.44 9.61 3.57
CA ARG A 146 -4.43 10.70 3.65
C ARG A 146 -4.44 11.27 5.08
N LEU A 147 -5.08 12.41 5.24
CA LEU A 147 -5.40 12.95 6.57
C LEU A 147 -6.36 12.00 7.30
N GLY A 148 -6.22 11.88 8.61
CA GLY A 148 -6.91 10.85 9.40
C GLY A 148 -8.44 10.86 9.30
N GLU A 149 -9.04 12.01 9.03
CA GLU A 149 -10.49 12.18 8.86
C GLU A 149 -11.05 11.60 7.56
N GLN A 150 -10.15 11.29 6.59
CA GLN A 150 -10.50 10.81 5.26
C GLN A 150 -10.36 9.28 5.09
N VAL A 151 -9.94 8.55 6.14
CA VAL A 151 -9.71 7.11 6.06
C VAL A 151 -11.01 6.33 6.24
N GLU A 152 -11.29 5.39 5.34
CA GLU A 152 -12.48 4.53 5.38
C GLU A 152 -12.45 3.55 6.56
N LYS A 153 -13.66 3.20 7.08
CA LYS A 153 -13.80 2.43 8.33
C LYS A 153 -13.35 0.96 8.25
N ASP A 154 -13.24 0.40 7.06
CA ASP A 154 -12.84 -1.00 6.80
C ASP A 154 -11.34 -1.15 6.48
N MET A 155 -10.58 -0.06 6.57
CA MET A 155 -9.14 -0.02 6.40
C MET A 155 -8.41 0.02 7.74
N ILE A 156 -7.19 -0.50 7.76
CA ILE A 156 -6.26 -0.23 8.87
C ILE A 156 -5.67 1.17 8.64
N ALA A 157 -5.77 2.02 9.66
CA ALA A 157 -5.18 3.35 9.67
C ALA A 157 -3.99 3.40 10.63
N LEU A 158 -2.81 3.65 10.11
CA LEU A 158 -1.58 3.81 10.87
C LEU A 158 -1.14 5.27 10.86
N LYS A 159 -1.04 5.92 12.02
CA LYS A 159 -0.51 7.28 12.13
C LYS A 159 0.97 7.31 11.72
N ILE A 160 1.34 8.19 10.77
CA ILE A 160 2.69 8.29 10.22
C ILE A 160 3.36 9.65 10.45
N GLY A 161 2.61 10.63 10.96
CA GLY A 161 3.09 11.98 11.29
C GLY A 161 2.44 12.52 12.55
N PRO A 162 2.89 13.69 13.04
CA PRO A 162 2.26 14.40 14.16
C PRO A 162 0.87 14.93 13.78
N ASP A 163 0.17 15.49 14.75
CA ASP A 163 -0.98 16.34 14.48
C ASP A 163 -0.54 17.59 13.72
N LEU A 164 -1.39 18.10 12.87
CA LEU A 164 -1.15 19.24 12.00
C LEU A 164 -2.08 20.41 12.36
N ARG A 165 -1.76 21.57 11.82
CA ARG A 165 -2.65 22.73 11.77
C ARG A 165 -2.76 23.20 10.33
N MET A 166 -3.87 23.89 10.01
CA MET A 166 -3.93 24.66 8.78
C MET A 166 -3.21 26.01 8.96
N ALA A 167 -2.82 26.61 7.84
CA ALA A 167 -2.22 27.92 7.77
C ALA A 167 -2.79 28.71 6.58
N ALA A 168 -3.33 29.87 6.85
CA ALA A 168 -3.59 30.87 5.84
C ALA A 168 -2.33 31.74 5.70
N VAL A 169 -1.82 31.91 4.47
CA VAL A 169 -0.57 32.61 4.20
C VAL A 169 -0.69 33.56 3.01
N ALA A 170 0.01 34.67 3.06
CA ALA A 170 0.15 35.60 1.96
C ALA A 170 1.54 36.23 1.95
N SER A 171 1.98 36.77 0.80
CA SER A 171 3.25 37.51 0.74
C SER A 171 3.14 38.84 1.51
N PRO A 172 4.28 39.35 2.04
CA PRO A 172 4.33 40.70 2.62
C PRO A 172 3.82 41.76 1.67
N GLN A 173 4.18 41.67 0.39
CA GLN A 173 3.75 42.60 -0.66
C GLN A 173 2.21 42.62 -0.83
N TYR A 174 1.57 41.48 -0.78
CA TYR A 174 0.09 41.42 -0.83
C TYR A 174 -0.52 42.12 0.36
N LEU A 175 -0.03 41.84 1.58
CA LEU A 175 -0.53 42.41 2.83
C LEU A 175 -0.25 43.91 3.00
N GLU A 176 0.76 44.47 2.32
CA GLU A 176 1.03 45.92 2.30
C GLU A 176 -0.01 46.67 1.47
N ASN A 177 -0.60 46.02 0.47
CA ASN A 177 -1.59 46.65 -0.43
C ASN A 177 -3.03 46.32 -0.07
N HIS A 178 -3.26 45.48 0.93
CA HIS A 178 -4.57 45.05 1.38
C HIS A 178 -4.63 45.04 2.91
N SER A 179 -5.82 45.20 3.50
CA SER A 179 -5.99 45.01 4.94
C SER A 179 -5.60 43.60 5.35
N ILE A 180 -5.01 43.42 6.54
CA ILE A 180 -4.74 42.09 7.06
C ILE A 180 -6.05 41.48 7.59
N PRO A 181 -6.49 40.30 7.16
CA PRO A 181 -7.69 39.67 7.69
C PRO A 181 -7.55 39.41 9.21
N GLU A 182 -8.50 39.87 10.00
CA GLU A 182 -8.57 39.65 11.45
C GLU A 182 -9.46 38.47 11.80
N THR A 183 -10.45 38.19 10.95
CA THR A 183 -11.39 37.05 11.10
C THR A 183 -11.46 36.22 9.81
N PRO A 184 -11.89 34.95 9.88
CA PRO A 184 -12.05 34.14 8.66
C PRO A 184 -13.05 34.75 7.65
N ARG A 185 -14.01 35.54 8.09
CA ARG A 185 -14.99 36.19 7.20
C ARG A 185 -14.41 37.28 6.34
N ASP A 186 -13.35 37.93 6.80
CA ASP A 186 -12.67 39.00 6.04
C ASP A 186 -12.04 38.44 4.75
N LEU A 187 -11.79 37.13 4.68
CA LEU A 187 -11.31 36.47 3.46
C LEU A 187 -12.26 36.61 2.26
N LEU A 188 -13.53 36.92 2.49
CA LEU A 188 -14.51 37.16 1.42
C LEU A 188 -14.23 38.48 0.64
N GLU A 189 -13.43 39.37 1.22
CA GLU A 189 -13.00 40.64 0.59
C GLU A 189 -11.60 40.56 -0.02
N HIS A 190 -10.97 39.37 0.06
CA HIS A 190 -9.63 39.14 -0.44
C HIS A 190 -9.58 38.24 -1.69
N GLN A 191 -8.51 38.40 -2.47
CA GLN A 191 -8.16 37.39 -3.48
C GLN A 191 -7.60 36.16 -2.79
N CYS A 192 -8.25 35.04 -2.97
CA CYS A 192 -7.81 33.77 -2.40
C CYS A 192 -7.49 32.77 -3.50
N ILE A 193 -6.44 31.98 -3.29
CA ILE A 193 -5.99 30.99 -4.25
C ILE A 193 -6.67 29.66 -3.95
N ASN A 194 -7.55 29.23 -4.84
CA ASN A 194 -8.37 28.06 -4.65
C ASN A 194 -7.61 26.75 -4.92
N LEU A 195 -7.81 25.74 -4.09
CA LEU A 195 -7.39 24.38 -4.36
C LEU A 195 -8.56 23.58 -4.95
N ARG A 196 -8.39 23.04 -6.15
CA ARG A 196 -9.37 22.17 -6.80
C ARG A 196 -9.18 20.74 -6.35
N LEU A 197 -10.20 20.14 -5.75
CA LEU A 197 -10.19 18.77 -5.30
C LEU A 197 -10.55 17.83 -6.45
N PRO A 198 -9.68 16.85 -6.81
CA PRO A 198 -9.95 15.94 -7.94
C PRO A 198 -11.20 15.06 -7.70
N THR A 199 -11.43 14.61 -6.47
CA THR A 199 -12.54 13.70 -6.12
C THR A 199 -13.90 14.32 -6.34
N SER A 200 -14.09 15.57 -5.91
CA SER A 200 -15.39 16.27 -6.00
C SER A 200 -15.49 17.17 -7.24
N GLY A 201 -14.38 17.49 -7.88
CA GLY A 201 -14.28 18.51 -8.93
C GLY A 201 -14.51 19.94 -8.44
N GLY A 202 -14.86 20.11 -7.16
CA GLY A 202 -15.10 21.39 -6.51
C GLY A 202 -13.84 22.04 -5.95
N PHE A 203 -14.00 23.24 -5.42
CA PHE A 203 -12.94 23.90 -4.65
C PHE A 203 -12.98 23.44 -3.20
N TYR A 204 -11.80 23.35 -2.57
CA TYR A 204 -11.68 23.09 -1.13
C TYR A 204 -12.32 24.25 -0.35
N VAL A 205 -13.27 23.94 0.52
CA VAL A 205 -13.87 24.91 1.44
C VAL A 205 -12.94 25.08 2.63
N TRP A 206 -12.51 26.30 2.92
CA TRP A 206 -11.55 26.55 3.98
C TRP A 206 -12.23 26.40 5.36
N GLU A 207 -11.61 25.62 6.23
CA GLU A 207 -12.15 25.22 7.52
C GLU A 207 -11.36 25.88 8.65
N PHE A 208 -12.06 26.68 9.44
CA PHE A 208 -11.55 27.39 10.59
C PHE A 208 -12.36 27.04 11.83
N GLU A 209 -11.89 27.43 13.00
CA GLU A 209 -12.64 27.36 14.26
C GLU A 209 -12.75 28.76 14.86
N GLU A 210 -13.97 29.18 15.20
CA GLU A 210 -14.24 30.42 15.88
C GLU A 210 -15.07 30.17 17.16
N ASN A 211 -14.51 30.51 18.33
CA ASN A 211 -15.14 30.27 19.63
C ASN A 211 -15.54 28.80 19.89
N GLY A 212 -14.75 27.84 19.44
CA GLY A 212 -15.02 26.42 19.58
C GLY A 212 -16.06 25.87 18.59
N HIS A 213 -16.43 26.64 17.58
CA HIS A 213 -17.35 26.22 16.52
C HIS A 213 -16.67 26.21 15.16
N GLU A 214 -16.96 25.19 14.38
CA GLU A 214 -16.48 25.09 13.00
C GLU A 214 -17.01 26.25 12.15
N CYS A 215 -16.12 26.93 11.41
CA CYS A 215 -16.44 28.03 10.51
C CYS A 215 -15.91 27.68 9.12
N LYS A 216 -16.78 27.45 8.14
CA LYS A 216 -16.45 27.11 6.77
C LYS A 216 -16.61 28.30 5.85
N ILE A 217 -15.53 28.69 5.16
CA ILE A 217 -15.52 29.84 4.25
C ILE A 217 -15.29 29.35 2.82
N ARG A 218 -16.20 29.70 1.92
CA ARG A 218 -15.99 29.56 0.47
C ARG A 218 -15.38 30.84 -0.03
N VAL A 219 -14.12 30.73 -0.42
CA VAL A 219 -13.32 31.88 -0.88
C VAL A 219 -13.37 31.99 -2.41
N GLU A 220 -13.15 33.20 -2.90
CA GLU A 220 -13.06 33.50 -4.32
C GLU A 220 -11.69 34.12 -4.68
N GLY A 221 -11.29 33.99 -5.94
CA GLY A 221 -10.08 34.62 -6.44
C GLY A 221 -9.74 34.19 -7.86
N GLN A 222 -8.78 34.87 -8.43
CA GLN A 222 -8.41 34.74 -9.83
C GLN A 222 -7.80 33.38 -10.17
N LEU A 223 -7.09 32.72 -9.21
CA LEU A 223 -6.30 31.54 -9.44
C LEU A 223 -6.87 30.30 -8.75
N SER A 224 -6.75 29.17 -9.42
CA SER A 224 -7.04 27.86 -8.85
C SER A 224 -6.05 26.82 -9.37
N PHE A 225 -5.56 25.98 -8.46
CA PHE A 225 -4.64 24.89 -8.75
C PHE A 225 -5.14 23.58 -8.15
N ASN A 226 -4.59 22.48 -8.58
CA ASN A 226 -4.84 21.16 -7.97
C ASN A 226 -3.62 20.65 -7.18
N THR A 227 -2.60 21.48 -6.99
CA THR A 227 -1.41 21.22 -6.17
C THR A 227 -1.14 22.36 -5.21
N ILE A 228 -0.60 22.02 -4.05
CA ILE A 228 -0.30 23.00 -2.98
C ILE A 228 0.90 23.86 -3.33
N ASP A 229 1.96 23.30 -3.89
CA ASP A 229 3.19 24.04 -4.23
C ASP A 229 2.89 25.20 -5.19
N GLN A 230 2.08 24.98 -6.23
CA GLN A 230 1.70 26.02 -7.17
C GLN A 230 0.84 27.12 -6.53
N ALA A 231 -0.05 26.74 -5.60
CA ALA A 231 -0.82 27.73 -4.85
C ALA A 231 0.06 28.59 -3.95
N LEU A 232 1.07 28.00 -3.33
CA LEU A 232 2.02 28.73 -2.50
C LEU A 232 2.96 29.64 -3.34
N ASP A 233 3.40 29.20 -4.50
CA ASP A 233 4.19 30.01 -5.44
C ASP A 233 3.40 31.24 -5.90
N ALA A 234 2.10 31.08 -6.18
CA ALA A 234 1.22 32.18 -6.52
C ALA A 234 1.01 33.15 -5.34
N ALA A 235 0.93 32.63 -4.10
CA ALA A 235 0.84 33.47 -2.91
C ALA A 235 2.13 34.29 -2.69
N GLU A 236 3.31 33.69 -2.89
CA GLU A 236 4.60 34.38 -2.84
C GLU A 236 4.69 35.49 -3.90
N ALA A 237 4.16 35.24 -5.09
CA ALA A 237 4.10 36.24 -6.17
C ALA A 237 3.05 37.37 -5.94
N GLY A 238 2.34 37.34 -4.80
CA GLY A 238 1.41 38.42 -4.41
C GLY A 238 0.01 38.32 -5.03
N PHE A 239 -0.39 37.17 -5.56
CA PHE A 239 -1.71 36.99 -6.18
C PHE A 239 -2.85 36.77 -5.17
N GLY A 240 -2.54 36.65 -3.88
CA GLY A 240 -3.58 36.48 -2.86
C GLY A 240 -3.14 35.62 -1.69
N ILE A 241 -4.15 35.13 -0.96
CA ILE A 241 -4.01 34.30 0.22
C ILE A 241 -4.13 32.83 -0.18
N ALA A 242 -3.18 31.98 0.25
CA ALA A 242 -3.26 30.53 0.13
C ALA A 242 -3.59 29.89 1.49
N TYR A 243 -4.18 28.69 1.46
CA TYR A 243 -4.54 27.93 2.65
C TYR A 243 -4.12 26.47 2.50
N THR A 244 -3.27 26.02 3.41
CA THR A 244 -2.70 24.67 3.40
C THR A 244 -2.29 24.25 4.81
N THR A 245 -1.63 23.09 4.96
CA THR A 245 -1.09 22.66 6.25
C THR A 245 0.11 23.52 6.67
N GLU A 246 0.25 23.79 7.96
CA GLU A 246 1.30 24.64 8.55
C GLU A 246 2.70 24.19 8.18
N ASP A 247 2.94 22.88 8.23
CA ASP A 247 4.23 22.27 7.91
C ASP A 247 4.68 22.50 6.44
N ALA A 248 3.71 22.64 5.51
CA ALA A 248 4.02 22.94 4.10
C ALA A 248 4.54 24.35 3.88
N VAL A 249 4.32 25.26 4.82
CA VAL A 249 4.71 26.69 4.68
C VAL A 249 5.90 27.09 5.55
N VAL A 250 6.40 26.23 6.43
CA VAL A 250 7.45 26.54 7.41
C VAL A 250 8.64 27.26 6.75
N GLU A 251 9.25 26.67 5.73
CA GLU A 251 10.42 27.24 5.03
C GLU A 251 10.14 28.63 4.43
N ARG A 252 8.93 28.78 3.83
CA ARG A 252 8.53 30.04 3.20
C ARG A 252 8.24 31.14 4.22
N VAL A 253 7.75 30.74 5.39
CA VAL A 253 7.50 31.68 6.52
C VAL A 253 8.80 32.07 7.21
N GLU A 254 9.66 31.11 7.52
CA GLU A 254 10.97 31.37 8.14
C GLU A 254 11.87 32.24 7.27
N SER A 255 11.82 32.07 5.95
CA SER A 255 12.55 32.93 4.98
C SER A 255 11.88 34.28 4.75
N GLY A 256 10.73 34.55 5.33
CA GLY A 256 9.99 35.81 5.18
C GLY A 256 9.29 36.00 3.83
N ARG A 257 9.27 34.99 2.96
CA ARG A 257 8.56 35.03 1.67
C ARG A 257 7.05 35.04 1.83
N LEU A 258 6.55 34.36 2.87
CA LEU A 258 5.15 34.34 3.26
C LEU A 258 5.01 34.74 4.73
N LYS A 259 3.84 35.31 5.09
CA LYS A 259 3.42 35.58 6.46
C LYS A 259 2.16 34.79 6.77
N ARG A 260 2.10 34.22 7.97
CA ARG A 260 0.87 33.59 8.49
C ARG A 260 -0.13 34.64 8.96
N ILE A 261 -1.38 34.37 8.70
CA ILE A 261 -2.52 35.16 9.16
C ILE A 261 -3.57 34.20 9.76
N LEU A 262 -4.48 34.69 10.57
CA LEU A 262 -5.59 33.93 11.16
C LEU A 262 -5.15 32.70 11.99
N GLU A 263 -3.97 32.71 12.59
CA GLU A 263 -3.40 31.57 13.32
C GLU A 263 -4.29 31.06 14.44
N ASN A 264 -4.99 31.95 15.14
CA ASN A 264 -5.86 31.61 16.26
C ASN A 264 -7.13 30.85 15.83
N TYR A 265 -7.44 30.83 14.54
CA TYR A 265 -8.60 30.17 13.97
C TYR A 265 -8.28 28.80 13.36
N CYS A 266 -7.01 28.36 13.41
CA CYS A 266 -6.54 27.11 12.85
C CYS A 266 -6.19 26.11 13.98
N PRO A 267 -7.15 25.34 14.53
CA PRO A 267 -6.90 24.38 15.58
C PRO A 267 -6.08 23.19 15.07
N PRO A 268 -5.44 22.42 15.97
CA PRO A 268 -4.78 21.18 15.58
C PRO A 268 -5.80 20.11 15.19
N PHE A 269 -5.44 19.28 14.21
CA PHE A 269 -6.23 18.14 13.74
C PHE A 269 -5.33 16.93 13.49
N PRO A 270 -5.89 15.69 13.43
CA PRO A 270 -5.12 14.49 13.14
C PRO A 270 -4.37 14.61 11.83
N GLY A 271 -3.04 14.37 11.87
CA GLY A 271 -2.19 14.47 10.69
C GLY A 271 -2.35 13.30 9.71
N TYR A 272 -1.27 12.95 9.02
CA TYR A 272 -1.30 11.91 7.99
C TYR A 272 -1.31 10.49 8.57
N TYR A 273 -2.08 9.65 7.89
CA TYR A 273 -2.18 8.21 8.15
C TYR A 273 -1.88 7.42 6.88
N LEU A 274 -1.13 6.33 7.05
CA LEU A 274 -1.06 5.26 6.07
C LEU A 274 -2.29 4.38 6.27
N TYR A 275 -3.08 4.16 5.22
CA TYR A 275 -4.22 3.24 5.27
C TYR A 275 -4.05 2.11 4.26
N TYR A 276 -4.47 0.90 4.64
CA TYR A 276 -4.34 -0.29 3.84
C TYR A 276 -5.39 -1.35 4.23
N PRO A 277 -5.74 -2.32 3.35
CA PRO A 277 -6.80 -3.30 3.61
C PRO A 277 -6.46 -4.24 4.78
N THR A 278 -7.44 -4.53 5.64
CA THR A 278 -7.29 -5.41 6.81
C THR A 278 -7.07 -6.87 6.47
N ARG A 279 -7.53 -7.34 5.30
CA ARG A 279 -7.59 -8.76 4.92
C ARG A 279 -6.41 -9.23 4.08
N ARG A 280 -5.43 -8.40 3.81
CA ARG A 280 -4.28 -8.77 3.00
C ARG A 280 -3.17 -9.32 3.89
N GLN A 281 -2.67 -10.51 3.56
CA GLN A 281 -1.43 -10.99 4.16
C GLN A 281 -0.28 -10.09 3.67
N HIS A 282 0.39 -9.42 4.59
CA HIS A 282 1.46 -8.48 4.27
C HIS A 282 2.73 -9.24 3.86
N THR A 283 3.36 -8.81 2.77
CA THR A 283 4.71 -9.28 2.43
C THR A 283 5.71 -8.74 3.45
N ALA A 284 6.85 -9.42 3.60
CA ALA A 284 7.93 -8.96 4.49
C ALA A 284 8.39 -7.53 4.13
N ALA A 285 8.48 -7.20 2.84
CA ALA A 285 8.81 -5.86 2.36
C ALA A 285 7.77 -4.81 2.80
N PHE A 286 6.47 -5.10 2.66
CA PHE A 286 5.42 -4.16 3.07
C PHE A 286 5.38 -3.99 4.59
N GLN A 287 5.63 -5.06 5.37
CA GLN A 287 5.73 -4.96 6.83
C GLN A 287 6.88 -4.03 7.26
N LEU A 288 8.04 -4.10 6.60
CA LEU A 288 9.15 -3.17 6.85
C LEU A 288 8.77 -1.71 6.58
N VAL A 289 8.01 -1.46 5.51
CA VAL A 289 7.50 -0.10 5.20
C VAL A 289 6.54 0.38 6.28
N ILE A 290 5.59 -0.45 6.73
CA ILE A 290 4.67 -0.15 7.83
C ILE A 290 5.45 0.23 9.10
N ASP A 291 6.44 -0.58 9.48
CA ASP A 291 7.22 -0.37 10.71
C ASP A 291 8.10 0.90 10.61
N CYS A 292 8.65 1.17 9.43
CA CYS A 292 9.45 2.36 9.16
C CYS A 292 8.62 3.64 9.20
N LEU A 293 7.38 3.60 8.69
CA LEU A 293 6.51 4.77 8.62
C LEU A 293 5.81 5.09 9.96
N ARG A 294 5.67 4.12 10.85
CA ARG A 294 4.97 4.30 12.13
C ARG A 294 5.47 5.53 12.88
N TYR A 295 4.55 6.44 13.20
CA TYR A 295 4.86 7.60 14.02
C TYR A 295 5.06 7.17 15.49
N LYS A 296 6.19 7.58 16.04
CA LYS A 296 6.49 7.44 17.48
C LYS A 296 6.51 8.84 18.04
N ALA A 297 5.54 9.17 18.90
CA ALA A 297 5.63 10.40 19.67
C ALA A 297 6.92 10.34 20.54
N LEU A 298 7.73 11.38 20.45
CA LEU A 298 8.93 11.56 21.25
C LEU A 298 8.55 11.83 22.69
#